data_cca5a510782908cf5578ba0d39f5b63c
#
_entry.id   cca5a510782908cf5578ba0d39f5b63c
#
_cell.length_a   1.000
_cell.length_b   1.000
_cell.length_c   1.000
_cell.angle_alpha   90.00
_cell.angle_beta   90.00
_cell.angle_gamma   90.00
#
_symmetry.space_group_name_H-M   'P 1'
#
loop_
_entity.id
_entity.type
_entity.pdbx_description
1 polymer ?
#
loop_
_entity_poly.entity_id
_entity_poly.type
_entity_poly.pdbx_seq_one_letter_code
_entity_poly.pdbx_strand_id
1 'polypeptide(L)'
;MTFGEDGRLFGVVCEPREPAPGRPVLLIVNAGRNSHVGWARSSVLLGRELAAEGIASLRMDLAGIGDGRDRPGAPDTVDAVLYNPANDAQIAAAVDLLVGRGLGQVTMFGACSGAYLALHHAARDPRISGLILVNIQRFVWRPGETVEEAIASAYPLAASYATKVLEARAWKRLLTGERKIGPLIREFGRRIGARLRAVAPSEQTRTARDMVRKLADRRIPVELVFSENDAGLGDMALHFGSNGRWLAARDNLRITIIADADHDLTP
;
A
#
# COMPACT_ATOMS: atom_id res chain seq x y z
N MET A 1 -11.96 -18.32 14.07
CA MET A 1 -12.67 -19.28 13.19
C MET A 1 -11.82 -19.59 11.99
N THR A 2 -11.85 -20.83 11.52
CA THR A 2 -11.22 -21.20 10.23
C THR A 2 -12.22 -21.02 9.09
N PHE A 3 -11.72 -20.69 7.88
CA PHE A 3 -12.53 -20.51 6.68
C PHE A 3 -11.69 -20.72 5.40
N GLY A 4 -12.29 -20.47 4.22
CA GLY A 4 -11.66 -20.72 2.94
C GLY A 4 -11.59 -22.22 2.60
N GLU A 5 -10.93 -22.54 1.49
CA GLU A 5 -10.73 -23.91 1.04
C GLU A 5 -9.96 -24.71 2.10
N ASP A 6 -10.47 -25.88 2.47
CA ASP A 6 -9.94 -26.78 3.51
C ASP A 6 -9.77 -26.13 4.90
N GLY A 7 -10.43 -25.00 5.17
CA GLY A 7 -10.31 -24.29 6.45
C GLY A 7 -8.87 -23.83 6.76
N ARG A 8 -8.10 -23.46 5.75
CA ARG A 8 -6.69 -23.06 5.89
C ARG A 8 -6.51 -21.64 6.38
N LEU A 9 -7.49 -20.80 6.15
CA LEU A 9 -7.47 -19.42 6.61
C LEU A 9 -7.99 -19.34 8.03
N PHE A 10 -7.46 -18.41 8.78
CA PHE A 10 -7.97 -18.10 10.10
C PHE A 10 -8.44 -16.64 10.16
N GLY A 11 -9.45 -16.37 10.95
CA GLY A 11 -9.91 -15.01 11.15
C GLY A 11 -10.69 -14.83 12.43
N VAL A 12 -10.69 -13.60 12.91
CA VAL A 12 -11.46 -13.15 14.08
C VAL A 12 -12.37 -12.03 13.64
N VAL A 13 -13.66 -12.30 13.67
CA VAL A 13 -14.70 -11.28 13.45
C VAL A 13 -14.92 -10.54 14.77
N CYS A 14 -14.92 -9.23 14.74
CA CYS A 14 -15.31 -8.37 15.83
C CYS A 14 -16.61 -7.67 15.41
N GLU A 15 -17.72 -8.10 15.99
CA GLU A 15 -19.05 -7.53 15.71
C GLU A 15 -19.42 -6.51 16.77
N PRO A 16 -19.97 -5.36 16.40
CA PRO A 16 -20.49 -4.39 17.34
C PRO A 16 -21.75 -4.93 18.02
N ARG A 17 -22.01 -4.50 19.26
CA ARG A 17 -23.28 -4.82 19.95
C ARG A 17 -24.47 -4.16 19.26
N GLU A 18 -24.27 -2.94 18.78
CA GLU A 18 -25.25 -2.14 18.07
C GLU A 18 -24.65 -1.73 16.72
N PRO A 19 -24.95 -2.47 15.63
CA PRO A 19 -24.44 -2.13 14.31
C PRO A 19 -24.94 -0.76 13.84
N ALA A 20 -24.02 0.10 13.40
CA ALA A 20 -24.36 1.38 12.80
C ALA A 20 -24.87 1.16 11.36
N PRO A 21 -26.07 1.61 11.01
CA PRO A 21 -26.64 1.39 9.68
C PRO A 21 -25.78 1.99 8.56
N GLY A 22 -25.60 1.24 7.47
CA GLY A 22 -24.88 1.71 6.28
C GLY A 22 -23.36 1.84 6.44
N ARG A 23 -22.79 1.40 7.56
CA ARG A 23 -21.34 1.37 7.74
C ARG A 23 -20.73 0.15 7.05
N PRO A 24 -19.57 0.31 6.38
CA PRO A 24 -18.86 -0.82 5.81
C PRO A 24 -18.24 -1.70 6.91
N VAL A 25 -17.98 -2.96 6.59
CA VAL A 25 -17.14 -3.82 7.42
C VAL A 25 -15.67 -3.60 7.04
N LEU A 26 -14.78 -3.58 8.03
CA LEU A 26 -13.34 -3.50 7.78
C LEU A 26 -12.71 -4.89 7.69
N LEU A 27 -12.12 -5.22 6.52
CA LEU A 27 -11.27 -6.40 6.33
C LEU A 27 -9.81 -5.99 6.54
N ILE A 28 -9.18 -6.51 7.60
CA ILE A 28 -7.77 -6.26 7.93
C ILE A 28 -6.92 -7.41 7.44
N VAL A 29 -6.02 -7.12 6.48
CA VAL A 29 -5.09 -8.07 5.87
C VAL A 29 -3.75 -8.03 6.59
N ASN A 30 -3.06 -9.19 6.69
CA ASN A 30 -1.75 -9.28 7.35
C ASN A 30 -0.73 -8.27 6.79
N ALA A 31 0.03 -7.67 7.69
CA ALA A 31 1.21 -6.88 7.38
C ALA A 31 2.47 -7.74 7.58
N GLY A 32 3.23 -8.01 6.53
CA GLY A 32 4.36 -8.92 6.62
C GLY A 32 3.93 -10.30 7.13
N ARG A 33 4.72 -10.89 8.03
CA ARG A 33 4.39 -12.15 8.72
C ARG A 33 3.66 -11.95 10.06
N ASN A 34 3.20 -10.74 10.37
CA ASN A 34 2.41 -10.50 11.57
C ASN A 34 1.07 -11.22 11.47
N SER A 35 0.66 -11.88 12.54
CA SER A 35 -0.64 -12.54 12.61
C SER A 35 -1.79 -11.51 12.65
N HIS A 36 -3.02 -11.98 12.60
CA HIS A 36 -4.25 -11.20 12.79
C HIS A 36 -4.26 -10.31 14.05
N VAL A 37 -3.34 -10.53 14.97
CA VAL A 37 -3.20 -9.71 16.18
C VAL A 37 -2.62 -8.33 15.84
N GLY A 38 -1.78 -8.26 14.81
CA GLY A 38 -1.07 -7.05 14.40
C GLY A 38 0.11 -6.71 15.31
N TRP A 39 0.98 -5.82 14.83
CA TRP A 39 2.09 -5.29 15.62
C TRP A 39 1.58 -4.66 16.92
N ALA A 40 2.20 -4.98 18.05
CA ALA A 40 1.78 -4.50 19.38
C ALA A 40 0.25 -4.60 19.64
N ARG A 41 -0.42 -5.60 19.06
CA ARG A 41 -1.88 -5.79 19.12
C ARG A 41 -2.70 -4.69 18.42
N SER A 42 -2.10 -3.93 17.52
CA SER A 42 -2.76 -2.81 16.82
C SER A 42 -4.07 -3.22 16.12
N SER A 43 -4.08 -4.37 15.41
CA SER A 43 -5.29 -4.84 14.74
C SER A 43 -6.39 -5.27 15.72
N VAL A 44 -6.00 -5.77 16.90
CA VAL A 44 -6.98 -6.12 17.97
C VAL A 44 -7.61 -4.85 18.55
N LEU A 45 -6.79 -3.84 18.84
CA LEU A 45 -7.25 -2.56 19.39
C LEU A 45 -8.15 -1.85 18.38
N LEU A 46 -7.71 -1.74 17.13
CA LEU A 46 -8.50 -1.15 16.04
C LEU A 46 -9.86 -1.84 15.89
N GLY A 47 -9.91 -3.17 15.86
CA GLY A 47 -11.17 -3.89 15.74
C GLY A 47 -12.13 -3.65 16.91
N ARG A 48 -11.60 -3.46 18.14
CA ARG A 48 -12.40 -3.14 19.32
C ARG A 48 -12.95 -1.72 19.30
N GLU A 49 -12.13 -0.75 18.88
CA GLU A 49 -12.54 0.65 18.73
C GLU A 49 -13.60 0.78 17.65
N LEU A 50 -13.43 0.12 16.50
CA LEU A 50 -14.42 0.08 15.44
C LEU A 50 -15.74 -0.52 15.92
N ALA A 51 -15.71 -1.61 16.70
CA ALA A 51 -16.91 -2.22 17.24
C ALA A 51 -17.63 -1.30 18.24
N ALA A 52 -16.90 -0.49 19.01
CA ALA A 52 -17.50 0.54 19.87
C ALA A 52 -18.21 1.63 19.06
N GLU A 53 -17.76 1.91 17.85
CA GLU A 53 -18.35 2.85 16.88
C GLU A 53 -19.42 2.21 15.96
N GLY A 54 -19.84 0.98 16.24
CA GLY A 54 -20.86 0.28 15.47
C GLY A 54 -20.37 -0.33 14.16
N ILE A 55 -19.05 -0.46 13.96
CA ILE A 55 -18.43 -0.97 12.73
C ILE A 55 -17.87 -2.38 12.98
N ALA A 56 -18.30 -3.35 12.18
CA ALA A 56 -17.76 -4.69 12.22
C ALA A 56 -16.38 -4.75 11.57
N SER A 57 -15.54 -5.71 12.01
CA SER A 57 -14.25 -5.98 11.37
C SER A 57 -13.91 -7.46 11.32
N LEU A 58 -13.17 -7.88 10.30
CA LEU A 58 -12.54 -9.18 10.19
C LEU A 58 -11.02 -8.98 10.12
N ARG A 59 -10.31 -9.56 11.06
CA ARG A 59 -8.85 -9.68 11.04
C ARG A 59 -8.51 -11.09 10.60
N MET A 60 -7.79 -11.23 9.47
CA MET A 60 -7.51 -12.53 8.88
C MET A 60 -6.03 -12.89 8.95
N ASP A 61 -5.76 -14.19 8.97
CA ASP A 61 -4.47 -14.78 8.68
C ASP A 61 -4.54 -15.55 7.36
N LEU A 62 -3.63 -15.20 6.47
CA LEU A 62 -3.38 -15.94 5.24
C LEU A 62 -2.75 -17.32 5.57
N ALA A 63 -2.84 -18.27 4.66
CA ALA A 63 -2.18 -19.56 4.81
C ALA A 63 -0.67 -19.39 4.99
N GLY A 64 -0.14 -20.00 6.04
CA GLY A 64 1.28 -19.90 6.44
C GLY A 64 1.62 -18.67 7.27
N ILE A 65 0.62 -17.90 7.72
CA ILE A 65 0.81 -16.78 8.64
C ILE A 65 -0.07 -16.98 9.88
N GLY A 66 0.50 -16.71 11.05
CA GLY A 66 -0.23 -16.76 12.32
C GLY A 66 -0.90 -18.10 12.58
N ASP A 67 -2.22 -18.08 12.73
CA ASP A 67 -3.05 -19.27 12.93
C ASP A 67 -3.58 -19.88 11.60
N GLY A 68 -3.20 -19.31 10.45
CA GLY A 68 -3.45 -19.86 9.12
C GLY A 68 -2.59 -21.11 8.86
N ARG A 69 -3.19 -22.19 8.36
CA ARG A 69 -2.48 -23.44 8.10
C ARG A 69 -1.61 -23.35 6.85
N ASP A 70 -0.41 -23.93 6.91
CA ASP A 70 0.48 -24.02 5.77
C ASP A 70 -0.15 -24.76 4.58
N ARG A 71 0.25 -24.36 3.38
CA ARG A 71 -0.03 -25.12 2.16
C ARG A 71 1.01 -26.24 2.01
N PRO A 72 0.61 -27.47 1.70
CA PRO A 72 1.57 -28.51 1.35
C PRO A 72 2.47 -28.06 0.20
N GLY A 73 3.80 -28.14 0.40
CA GLY A 73 4.77 -27.73 -0.61
C GLY A 73 4.89 -26.23 -0.86
N ALA A 74 4.33 -25.38 0.01
CA ALA A 74 4.52 -23.95 -0.07
C ALA A 74 6.00 -23.59 0.14
N PRO A 75 6.55 -22.64 -0.64
CA PRO A 75 7.90 -22.13 -0.41
C PRO A 75 7.96 -21.44 0.95
N ASP A 76 9.00 -21.74 1.73
CA ASP A 76 9.21 -21.15 3.07
C ASP A 76 9.93 -19.79 3.00
N THR A 77 9.92 -19.14 1.85
CA THR A 77 10.52 -17.82 1.70
C THR A 77 9.49 -16.72 1.98
N VAL A 78 9.93 -15.67 2.67
CA VAL A 78 9.09 -14.52 3.03
C VAL A 78 8.41 -13.92 1.79
N ASP A 79 9.18 -13.74 0.71
CA ASP A 79 8.69 -13.15 -0.54
C ASP A 79 7.59 -13.97 -1.19
N ALA A 80 7.75 -15.31 -1.19
CA ALA A 80 6.78 -16.22 -1.78
C ALA A 80 5.46 -16.26 -0.99
N VAL A 81 5.50 -15.95 0.31
CA VAL A 81 4.28 -15.86 1.13
C VAL A 81 3.60 -14.51 0.95
N LEU A 82 4.36 -13.40 1.05
CA LEU A 82 3.79 -12.05 1.13
C LEU A 82 3.25 -11.53 -0.21
N TYR A 83 3.96 -11.79 -1.32
CA TYR A 83 3.62 -11.25 -2.64
C TYR A 83 3.10 -12.32 -3.60
N ASN A 84 2.60 -13.44 -3.06
CA ASN A 84 2.10 -14.55 -3.85
C ASN A 84 0.75 -14.20 -4.50
N PRO A 85 0.60 -14.35 -5.84
CA PRO A 85 -0.67 -14.16 -6.52
C PRO A 85 -1.82 -15.04 -6.00
N ALA A 86 -1.51 -16.20 -5.40
CA ALA A 86 -2.51 -17.07 -4.79
C ALA A 86 -3.18 -16.47 -3.55
N ASN A 87 -2.62 -15.40 -2.96
CA ASN A 87 -3.25 -14.67 -1.85
C ASN A 87 -4.55 -13.96 -2.28
N ASP A 88 -4.69 -13.65 -3.57
CA ASP A 88 -5.92 -13.07 -4.11
C ASP A 88 -7.15 -13.95 -3.85
N ALA A 89 -7.05 -15.26 -4.09
CA ALA A 89 -8.13 -16.22 -3.78
C ALA A 89 -8.43 -16.33 -2.29
N GLN A 90 -7.41 -16.16 -1.43
CA GLN A 90 -7.58 -16.19 0.01
C GLN A 90 -8.31 -14.95 0.52
N ILE A 91 -7.99 -13.79 -0.03
CA ILE A 91 -8.71 -12.54 0.27
C ILE A 91 -10.14 -12.61 -0.25
N ALA A 92 -10.35 -13.16 -1.45
CA ALA A 92 -11.71 -13.39 -1.98
C ALA A 92 -12.55 -14.24 -1.02
N ALA A 93 -11.98 -15.32 -0.45
CA ALA A 93 -12.69 -16.15 0.53
C ALA A 93 -13.05 -15.38 1.82
N ALA A 94 -12.23 -14.41 2.23
CA ALA A 94 -12.57 -13.54 3.36
C ALA A 94 -13.72 -12.58 3.01
N VAL A 95 -13.72 -12.03 1.80
CA VAL A 95 -14.83 -11.20 1.29
C VAL A 95 -16.10 -12.04 1.18
N ASP A 96 -16.04 -13.27 0.67
CA ASP A 96 -17.16 -14.21 0.60
C ASP A 96 -17.75 -14.50 1.98
N LEU A 97 -16.88 -14.71 2.97
CA LEU A 97 -17.32 -14.91 4.37
C LEU A 97 -18.08 -13.70 4.90
N LEU A 98 -17.61 -12.48 4.63
CA LEU A 98 -18.26 -11.24 5.09
C LEU A 98 -19.60 -11.02 4.38
N VAL A 99 -19.62 -11.17 3.07
CA VAL A 99 -20.85 -11.05 2.26
C VAL A 99 -21.89 -12.11 2.67
N GLY A 100 -21.46 -13.36 2.89
CA GLY A 100 -22.32 -14.44 3.35
C GLY A 100 -22.92 -14.20 4.76
N ARG A 101 -22.31 -13.30 5.56
CA ARG A 101 -22.84 -12.83 6.84
C ARG A 101 -23.73 -11.58 6.72
N GLY A 102 -24.03 -11.12 5.50
CA GLY A 102 -24.80 -9.90 5.25
C GLY A 102 -24.01 -8.60 5.40
N LEU A 103 -22.68 -8.69 5.50
CA LEU A 103 -21.76 -7.55 5.61
C LEU A 103 -21.22 -7.19 4.22
N GLY A 104 -22.09 -6.67 3.33
CA GLY A 104 -21.82 -6.55 1.90
C GLY A 104 -20.96 -5.37 1.46
N GLN A 105 -20.71 -4.37 2.30
CA GLN A 105 -19.82 -3.25 1.98
C GLN A 105 -18.47 -3.44 2.66
N VAL A 106 -17.46 -3.89 1.90
CA VAL A 106 -16.15 -4.22 2.47
C VAL A 106 -15.18 -3.09 2.18
N THR A 107 -14.65 -2.46 3.23
CA THR A 107 -13.45 -1.63 3.18
C THR A 107 -12.25 -2.47 3.58
N MET A 108 -11.18 -2.44 2.80
CA MET A 108 -9.95 -3.15 3.14
C MET A 108 -8.95 -2.22 3.82
N PHE A 109 -8.31 -2.73 4.86
CA PHE A 109 -7.16 -2.14 5.51
C PHE A 109 -5.95 -3.06 5.34
N GLY A 110 -4.84 -2.49 4.89
CA GLY A 110 -3.57 -3.19 4.80
C GLY A 110 -2.40 -2.26 5.10
N ALA A 111 -1.38 -2.80 5.77
CA ALA A 111 -0.11 -2.12 5.97
C ALA A 111 1.01 -2.91 5.26
N CYS A 112 2.05 -2.23 4.77
CA CYS A 112 3.21 -2.85 4.11
C CYS A 112 2.79 -3.79 2.96
N SER A 113 3.11 -5.08 3.02
CA SER A 113 2.67 -6.09 2.04
C SER A 113 1.15 -6.28 2.04
N GLY A 114 0.47 -6.10 3.18
CA GLY A 114 -0.98 -6.12 3.25
C GLY A 114 -1.63 -5.00 2.45
N ALA A 115 -1.00 -3.82 2.37
CA ALA A 115 -1.44 -2.73 1.52
C ALA A 115 -1.32 -3.07 0.02
N TYR A 116 -0.23 -3.73 -0.37
CA TYR A 116 -0.06 -4.28 -1.72
C TYR A 116 -1.21 -5.25 -2.06
N LEU A 117 -1.47 -6.24 -1.20
CA LEU A 117 -2.52 -7.22 -1.41
C LEU A 117 -3.90 -6.59 -1.49
N ALA A 118 -4.20 -5.64 -0.60
CA ALA A 118 -5.47 -4.91 -0.59
C ALA A 118 -5.69 -4.12 -1.89
N LEU A 119 -4.67 -3.38 -2.36
CA LEU A 119 -4.73 -2.64 -3.61
C LEU A 119 -4.99 -3.54 -4.82
N HIS A 120 -4.24 -4.65 -4.91
CA HIS A 120 -4.34 -5.58 -6.03
C HIS A 120 -5.67 -6.31 -6.06
N HIS A 121 -6.18 -6.74 -4.91
CA HIS A 121 -7.48 -7.38 -4.79
C HIS A 121 -8.61 -6.41 -5.14
N ALA A 122 -8.63 -5.23 -4.54
CA ALA A 122 -9.68 -4.24 -4.78
C ALA A 122 -9.77 -3.76 -6.24
N ALA A 123 -8.65 -3.72 -6.96
CA ALA A 123 -8.65 -3.40 -8.39
C ALA A 123 -9.38 -4.46 -9.26
N ARG A 124 -9.68 -5.65 -8.71
CA ARG A 124 -10.32 -6.78 -9.39
C ARG A 124 -11.69 -7.10 -8.84
N ASP A 125 -11.90 -6.99 -7.53
CA ASP A 125 -13.15 -7.36 -6.86
C ASP A 125 -14.09 -6.14 -6.73
N PRO A 126 -15.24 -6.15 -7.40
CA PRO A 126 -16.20 -5.04 -7.35
C PRO A 126 -16.89 -4.88 -5.98
N ARG A 127 -16.81 -5.86 -5.10
CA ARG A 127 -17.43 -5.82 -3.76
C ARG A 127 -16.68 -4.94 -2.78
N ILE A 128 -15.43 -4.59 -3.11
CA ILE A 128 -14.65 -3.66 -2.28
C ILE A 128 -15.14 -2.24 -2.50
N SER A 129 -15.51 -1.58 -1.41
CA SER A 129 -16.13 -0.25 -1.36
C SER A 129 -15.21 0.83 -0.79
N GLY A 130 -14.05 0.49 -0.25
CA GLY A 130 -13.07 1.43 0.29
C GLY A 130 -11.71 0.79 0.53
N LEU A 131 -10.66 1.61 0.59
CA LEU A 131 -9.28 1.19 0.86
C LEU A 131 -8.59 2.14 1.82
N ILE A 132 -7.86 1.55 2.79
CA ILE A 132 -6.91 2.24 3.66
C ILE A 132 -5.57 1.50 3.52
N LEU A 133 -4.58 2.16 2.92
CA LEU A 133 -3.30 1.59 2.56
C LEU A 133 -2.19 2.32 3.32
N VAL A 134 -1.56 1.63 4.26
CA VAL A 134 -0.54 2.20 5.15
C VAL A 134 0.83 1.72 4.73
N ASN A 135 1.77 2.63 4.51
CA ASN A 135 3.17 2.36 4.20
C ASN A 135 3.35 1.27 3.12
N ILE A 136 2.60 1.38 2.01
CA ILE A 136 2.72 0.46 0.88
C ILE A 136 4.10 0.57 0.27
N GLN A 137 4.90 -0.49 0.40
CA GLN A 137 6.31 -0.52 -0.04
C GLN A 137 6.44 -0.66 -1.55
N ARG A 138 5.52 -1.37 -2.19
CA ARG A 138 5.48 -1.65 -3.63
C ARG A 138 4.05 -1.54 -4.17
N PHE A 139 3.89 -0.80 -5.24
CA PHE A 139 2.64 -0.81 -6.02
C PHE A 139 2.60 -1.98 -7.00
N VAL A 140 3.75 -2.41 -7.50
CA VAL A 140 3.89 -3.56 -8.40
C VAL A 140 5.11 -4.37 -7.98
N TRP A 141 4.90 -5.64 -7.67
CA TRP A 141 5.97 -6.59 -7.34
C TRP A 141 6.64 -7.12 -8.62
N ARG A 142 7.95 -7.25 -8.61
CA ARG A 142 8.74 -7.79 -9.74
C ARG A 142 9.00 -9.27 -9.51
N PRO A 143 8.77 -10.13 -10.50
CA PRO A 143 9.17 -11.52 -10.41
C PRO A 143 10.68 -11.64 -10.12
N GLY A 144 11.04 -12.38 -9.08
CA GLY A 144 12.43 -12.58 -8.66
C GLY A 144 13.02 -11.46 -7.80
N GLU A 145 12.28 -10.39 -7.50
CA GLU A 145 12.66 -9.38 -6.50
C GLU A 145 12.53 -9.95 -5.09
N THR A 146 13.49 -9.66 -4.21
CA THR A 146 13.40 -9.96 -2.79
C THR A 146 12.88 -8.75 -2.00
N VAL A 147 12.37 -8.98 -0.78
CA VAL A 147 11.92 -7.87 0.10
C VAL A 147 13.08 -6.94 0.44
N GLU A 148 14.29 -7.49 0.66
CA GLU A 148 15.50 -6.73 0.93
C GLU A 148 15.88 -5.83 -0.25
N GLU A 149 15.85 -6.36 -1.47
CA GLU A 149 16.11 -5.58 -2.70
C GLU A 149 15.05 -4.50 -2.91
N ALA A 150 13.79 -4.83 -2.62
CA ALA A 150 12.69 -3.88 -2.68
C ALA A 150 12.92 -2.70 -1.74
N ILE A 151 13.24 -2.95 -0.49
CA ILE A 151 13.54 -1.93 0.52
C ILE A 151 14.79 -1.15 0.11
N ALA A 152 15.90 -1.82 -0.23
CA ALA A 152 17.16 -1.18 -0.59
C ALA A 152 17.04 -0.25 -1.81
N SER A 153 16.22 -0.63 -2.80
CA SER A 153 16.02 0.19 -4.01
C SER A 153 15.12 1.42 -3.79
N ALA A 154 14.30 1.43 -2.75
CA ALA A 154 13.42 2.54 -2.42
C ALA A 154 14.11 3.64 -1.59
N TYR A 155 15.07 3.28 -0.73
CA TYR A 155 15.81 4.23 0.11
C TYR A 155 16.53 5.36 -0.64
N PRO A 156 17.24 5.14 -1.77
CA PRO A 156 17.88 6.23 -2.50
C PRO A 156 16.90 7.25 -3.09
N LEU A 157 15.68 6.83 -3.38
CA LEU A 157 14.62 7.72 -3.87
C LEU A 157 14.02 8.54 -2.73
N ALA A 158 13.83 7.95 -1.56
CA ALA A 158 13.37 8.66 -0.36
C ALA A 158 14.40 9.70 0.11
N ALA A 159 15.70 9.35 0.15
CA ALA A 159 16.78 10.29 0.47
C ALA A 159 16.88 11.47 -0.52
N SER A 160 16.43 11.32 -1.77
CA SER A 160 16.39 12.41 -2.75
C SER A 160 15.34 13.47 -2.44
N TYR A 161 14.34 13.17 -1.60
CA TYR A 161 13.36 14.18 -1.12
C TYR A 161 13.97 15.10 -0.06
N ALA A 162 14.77 14.57 0.86
CA ALA A 162 15.48 15.36 1.86
C ALA A 162 16.54 16.27 1.20
N THR A 163 17.19 15.83 0.13
CA THR A 163 18.17 16.65 -0.63
C THR A 163 17.53 17.77 -1.44
N LYS A 164 16.28 17.66 -1.87
CA LYS A 164 15.60 18.76 -2.61
C LYS A 164 15.33 19.99 -1.76
N VAL A 165 15.16 19.83 -0.45
CA VAL A 165 15.08 20.97 0.48
C VAL A 165 16.44 21.67 0.61
N LEU A 166 17.54 20.92 0.51
CA LEU A 166 18.90 21.47 0.48
C LEU A 166 19.24 22.14 -0.85
N GLU A 167 18.67 21.68 -1.97
CA GLU A 167 18.84 22.30 -3.30
C GLU A 167 18.20 23.68 -3.40
N ALA A 168 17.13 23.97 -2.65
CA ALA A 168 16.57 25.32 -2.58
C ALA A 168 17.57 26.34 -2.00
N ARG A 169 18.47 25.90 -1.13
CA ARG A 169 19.61 26.74 -0.65
C ARG A 169 20.75 26.83 -1.67
N ALA A 170 20.91 25.82 -2.52
CA ALA A 170 21.89 25.84 -3.62
C ALA A 170 21.45 26.78 -4.75
N TRP A 171 20.14 26.86 -5.03
CA TRP A 171 19.59 27.81 -6.02
C TRP A 171 19.80 29.27 -5.60
N LYS A 172 19.77 29.56 -4.30
CA LYS A 172 20.05 30.93 -3.79
C LYS A 172 21.49 31.36 -4.05
N ARG A 173 22.46 30.42 -4.10
CA ARG A 173 23.88 30.67 -4.45
C ARG A 173 24.14 30.79 -5.96
N LEU A 174 23.26 30.20 -6.80
CA LEU A 174 23.32 30.33 -8.25
C LEU A 174 22.83 31.68 -8.77
N LEU A 175 21.93 32.34 -8.02
CA LEU A 175 21.41 33.66 -8.33
C LEU A 175 22.38 34.79 -7.99
N THR A 176 23.46 34.53 -7.25
CA THR A 176 24.48 35.51 -6.86
C THR A 176 25.68 35.58 -7.77
N GLY A 177 25.70 34.94 -8.95
CA GLY A 177 26.51 35.33 -10.07
C GLY A 177 27.98 34.84 -10.14
N GLU A 178 28.39 33.81 -9.37
CA GLU A 178 29.84 33.45 -9.25
C GLU A 178 30.33 32.26 -10.09
N ARG A 179 29.61 31.74 -11.07
CA ARG A 179 30.13 30.68 -11.97
C ARG A 179 29.69 30.79 -13.43
N LYS A 180 30.66 30.58 -14.37
CA LYS A 180 30.42 30.55 -15.81
C LYS A 180 29.48 29.41 -16.21
N ILE A 181 28.30 29.75 -16.73
CA ILE A 181 27.10 28.88 -16.88
C ILE A 181 27.10 28.06 -18.20
N GLY A 182 27.98 28.36 -19.17
CA GLY A 182 27.93 27.79 -20.53
C GLY A 182 28.01 26.25 -20.64
N PRO A 183 28.92 25.55 -19.95
CA PRO A 183 29.01 24.08 -20.01
C PRO A 183 27.87 23.39 -19.31
N LEU A 184 27.32 23.99 -18.23
CA LEU A 184 26.24 23.41 -17.44
C LEU A 184 24.90 23.40 -18.21
N ILE A 185 24.61 24.43 -18.98
CA ILE A 185 23.40 24.55 -19.81
C ILE A 185 23.39 23.47 -20.91
N ARG A 186 24.55 23.18 -21.50
CA ARG A 186 24.68 22.16 -22.56
C ARG A 186 24.48 20.74 -22.02
N GLU A 187 25.02 20.44 -20.86
CA GLU A 187 24.86 19.16 -20.17
C GLU A 187 23.42 18.98 -19.66
N PHE A 188 22.82 20.06 -19.13
CA PHE A 188 21.43 20.08 -18.67
C PHE A 188 20.45 19.94 -19.84
N GLY A 189 20.68 20.62 -20.97
CA GLY A 189 19.89 20.50 -22.19
C GLY A 189 19.95 19.09 -22.79
N ARG A 190 21.11 18.43 -22.73
CA ARG A 190 21.29 17.04 -23.20
C ARG A 190 20.56 16.04 -22.27
N ARG A 191 20.59 16.26 -20.96
CA ARG A 191 19.88 15.44 -19.96
C ARG A 191 18.36 15.64 -20.01
N ILE A 192 17.89 16.87 -20.25
CA ILE A 192 16.48 17.16 -20.47
C ILE A 192 15.98 16.54 -21.78
N GLY A 193 16.75 16.65 -22.87
CA GLY A 193 16.42 16.03 -24.16
C GLY A 193 16.40 14.50 -24.10
N ALA A 194 17.30 13.88 -23.32
CA ALA A 194 17.28 12.44 -23.05
C ALA A 194 16.08 12.03 -22.18
N ARG A 195 15.70 12.83 -21.17
CA ARG A 195 14.50 12.62 -20.35
C ARG A 195 13.19 12.80 -21.12
N LEU A 196 13.14 13.73 -22.08
CA LEU A 196 11.96 13.93 -22.93
C LEU A 196 11.78 12.82 -23.96
N ARG A 197 12.84 12.08 -24.34
CA ARG A 197 12.76 10.89 -25.22
C ARG A 197 12.49 9.59 -24.49
N ALA A 198 12.63 9.55 -23.15
CA ALA A 198 12.35 8.38 -22.32
C ALA A 198 10.90 8.38 -21.77
N VAL A 199 9.91 8.85 -22.53
CA VAL A 199 8.61 9.26 -21.99
C VAL A 199 7.50 8.21 -22.17
N ALA A 200 7.81 6.96 -22.48
CA ALA A 200 6.80 5.91 -22.27
C ALA A 200 6.91 5.43 -20.81
N PRO A 201 5.82 5.47 -20.03
CA PRO A 201 5.84 4.91 -18.70
C PRO A 201 6.21 3.42 -18.77
N SER A 202 7.04 2.94 -17.83
CA SER A 202 7.39 1.52 -17.73
C SER A 202 6.13 0.67 -17.64
N GLU A 203 6.22 -0.61 -17.98
CA GLU A 203 5.11 -1.56 -17.83
C GLU A 203 4.56 -1.55 -16.41
N GLN A 204 5.44 -1.53 -15.41
CA GLN A 204 5.04 -1.44 -14.00
C GLN A 204 4.29 -0.15 -13.67
N THR A 205 4.74 0.98 -14.21
CA THR A 205 4.04 2.26 -14.03
C THR A 205 2.67 2.24 -14.70
N ARG A 206 2.54 1.58 -15.86
CA ARG A 206 1.24 1.39 -16.50
C ARG A 206 0.32 0.53 -15.64
N THR A 207 0.82 -0.62 -15.16
CA THR A 207 0.08 -1.51 -14.26
C THR A 207 -0.39 -0.81 -13.00
N ALA A 208 0.50 -0.09 -12.29
CA ALA A 208 0.15 0.66 -11.10
C ALA A 208 -0.94 1.71 -11.38
N ARG A 209 -0.78 2.47 -12.46
CA ARG A 209 -1.77 3.48 -12.87
C ARG A 209 -3.11 2.88 -13.30
N ASP A 210 -3.11 1.72 -13.92
CA ASP A 210 -4.34 1.05 -14.35
C ASP A 210 -5.14 0.52 -13.16
N MET A 211 -4.48 -0.02 -12.13
CA MET A 211 -5.17 -0.40 -10.90
C MET A 211 -5.84 0.82 -10.25
N VAL A 212 -5.11 1.91 -10.12
CA VAL A 212 -5.66 3.14 -9.54
C VAL A 212 -6.78 3.74 -10.40
N ARG A 213 -6.69 3.69 -11.74
CA ARG A 213 -7.79 4.13 -12.61
C ARG A 213 -9.06 3.32 -12.37
N LYS A 214 -8.97 2.00 -12.29
CA LYS A 214 -10.12 1.13 -12.00
C LYS A 214 -10.81 1.51 -10.69
N LEU A 215 -10.03 1.86 -9.65
CA LEU A 215 -10.58 2.33 -8.38
C LEU A 215 -11.22 3.72 -8.51
N ALA A 216 -10.58 4.62 -9.26
CA ALA A 216 -11.10 5.96 -9.53
C ALA A 216 -12.40 5.93 -10.33
N ASP A 217 -12.45 5.11 -11.39
CA ASP A 217 -13.65 4.94 -12.23
C ASP A 217 -14.85 4.41 -11.44
N ARG A 218 -14.58 3.56 -10.43
CA ARG A 218 -15.58 3.05 -9.49
C ARG A 218 -15.86 4.03 -8.33
N ARG A 219 -15.15 5.17 -8.25
CA ARG A 219 -15.25 6.17 -7.18
C ARG A 219 -15.04 5.60 -5.77
N ILE A 220 -14.22 4.58 -5.64
CA ILE A 220 -13.89 3.97 -4.36
C ILE A 220 -13.00 4.95 -3.57
N PRO A 221 -13.35 5.32 -2.34
CA PRO A 221 -12.48 6.13 -1.49
C PRO A 221 -11.20 5.33 -1.17
N VAL A 222 -10.05 5.95 -1.41
CA VAL A 222 -8.74 5.38 -1.14
C VAL A 222 -7.95 6.36 -0.28
N GLU A 223 -7.56 5.93 0.91
CA GLU A 223 -6.65 6.64 1.78
C GLU A 223 -5.26 5.97 1.72
N LEU A 224 -4.26 6.72 1.29
CA LEU A 224 -2.86 6.32 1.31
C LEU A 224 -2.19 7.04 2.49
N VAL A 225 -1.73 6.29 3.47
CA VAL A 225 -1.04 6.83 4.64
C VAL A 225 0.41 6.41 4.59
N PHE A 226 1.32 7.37 4.70
CA PHE A 226 2.76 7.12 4.74
C PHE A 226 3.38 7.77 5.96
N SER A 227 4.36 7.10 6.54
CA SER A 227 5.31 7.74 7.46
C SER A 227 6.26 8.62 6.65
N GLU A 228 6.75 9.71 7.24
CA GLU A 228 7.57 10.73 6.55
C GLU A 228 8.83 10.16 5.88
N ASN A 229 9.44 9.14 6.49
CA ASN A 229 10.67 8.51 6.00
C ASN A 229 10.42 7.12 5.40
N ASP A 230 9.17 6.76 5.06
CA ASP A 230 8.87 5.45 4.52
C ASP A 230 9.41 5.24 3.11
N ALA A 231 9.98 4.06 2.86
CA ALA A 231 10.54 3.68 1.57
C ALA A 231 9.47 3.66 0.45
N GLY A 232 8.21 3.39 0.78
CA GLY A 232 7.08 3.40 -0.15
C GLY A 232 6.83 4.76 -0.81
N LEU A 233 7.26 5.87 -0.19
CA LEU A 233 7.23 7.20 -0.82
C LEU A 233 8.08 7.25 -2.09
N GLY A 234 9.19 6.51 -2.13
CA GLY A 234 10.03 6.37 -3.31
C GLY A 234 9.33 5.62 -4.44
N ASP A 235 8.66 4.51 -4.13
CA ASP A 235 7.90 3.73 -5.11
C ASP A 235 6.66 4.50 -5.60
N MET A 236 5.97 5.22 -4.71
CA MET A 236 4.90 6.14 -5.08
C MET A 236 5.38 7.21 -6.07
N ALA A 237 6.52 7.83 -5.79
CA ALA A 237 7.09 8.85 -6.68
C ALA A 237 7.50 8.29 -8.04
N LEU A 238 8.01 7.04 -8.08
CA LEU A 238 8.38 6.35 -9.32
C LEU A 238 7.19 6.18 -10.26
N HIS A 239 6.05 5.75 -9.73
CA HIS A 239 4.88 5.44 -10.54
C HIS A 239 3.95 6.64 -10.78
N PHE A 240 3.84 7.55 -9.80
CA PHE A 240 2.82 8.60 -9.79
C PHE A 240 3.39 10.02 -9.76
N GLY A 241 4.72 10.15 -9.86
CA GLY A 241 5.41 11.44 -9.87
C GLY A 241 5.61 12.01 -8.46
N SER A 242 6.37 13.10 -8.39
CA SER A 242 6.72 13.73 -7.12
C SER A 242 5.48 13.99 -6.26
N ASN A 243 5.55 13.59 -4.99
CA ASN A 243 4.46 13.72 -4.00
C ASN A 243 3.14 13.07 -4.45
N GLY A 244 3.20 12.04 -5.30
CA GLY A 244 1.99 11.38 -5.78
C GLY A 244 1.03 12.30 -6.56
N ARG A 245 1.52 13.37 -7.20
CA ARG A 245 0.69 14.37 -7.89
C ARG A 245 -0.31 13.79 -8.89
N TRP A 246 0.04 12.64 -9.49
CA TRP A 246 -0.87 11.94 -10.39
C TRP A 246 -2.03 11.28 -9.64
N LEU A 247 -1.82 10.85 -8.39
CA LEU A 247 -2.87 10.36 -7.46
C LEU A 247 -3.74 11.51 -6.97
N ALA A 248 -3.10 12.59 -6.50
CA ALA A 248 -3.77 13.76 -5.93
C ALA A 248 -4.72 14.49 -6.92
N ALA A 249 -4.60 14.21 -8.22
CA ALA A 249 -5.52 14.70 -9.24
C ALA A 249 -6.87 13.94 -9.29
N ARG A 250 -7.15 13.06 -8.33
CA ARG A 250 -8.36 12.24 -8.26
C ARG A 250 -9.12 12.50 -6.97
N ASP A 251 -10.39 12.88 -7.08
CA ASP A 251 -11.21 13.32 -5.94
C ASP A 251 -11.47 12.22 -4.89
N ASN A 252 -11.36 10.94 -5.30
CA ASN A 252 -11.58 9.79 -4.42
C ASN A 252 -10.29 9.26 -3.75
N LEU A 253 -9.12 9.87 -4.03
CA LEU A 253 -7.85 9.47 -3.43
C LEU A 253 -7.30 10.58 -2.53
N ARG A 254 -6.89 10.19 -1.33
CA ARG A 254 -6.20 11.07 -0.39
C ARG A 254 -4.83 10.49 -0.06
N ILE A 255 -3.85 11.36 0.14
CA ILE A 255 -2.51 11.00 0.62
C ILE A 255 -2.28 11.76 1.92
N THR A 256 -2.00 11.01 2.98
CA THR A 256 -1.66 11.55 4.30
C THR A 256 -0.23 11.14 4.65
N ILE A 257 0.58 12.10 5.10
CA ILE A 257 1.95 11.83 5.58
C ILE A 257 1.98 12.12 7.08
N ILE A 258 2.42 11.15 7.87
CA ILE A 258 2.57 11.26 9.32
C ILE A 258 4.02 11.64 9.59
N ALA A 259 4.20 12.84 10.17
CA ALA A 259 5.52 13.35 10.55
C ALA A 259 6.07 12.56 11.75
N ASP A 260 7.40 12.50 11.84
CA ASP A 260 8.14 11.87 12.94
C ASP A 260 7.78 10.40 13.23
N ALA A 261 7.13 9.71 12.29
CA ALA A 261 6.79 8.29 12.41
C ALA A 261 7.73 7.41 11.56
N ASP A 262 8.05 6.22 12.07
CA ASP A 262 8.76 5.18 11.33
C ASP A 262 7.81 4.29 10.51
N HIS A 263 8.35 3.20 9.90
CA HIS A 263 7.57 2.27 9.09
C HIS A 263 6.40 1.62 9.85
N ASP A 264 6.56 1.39 11.14
CA ASP A 264 5.56 0.76 12.02
C ASP A 264 4.59 1.79 12.65
N LEU A 265 4.64 3.06 12.21
CA LEU A 265 3.88 4.20 12.74
C LEU A 265 4.20 4.50 14.21
N THR A 266 5.40 4.14 14.67
CA THR A 266 5.89 4.54 16.01
C THR A 266 6.67 5.86 15.91
N PRO A 267 6.53 6.76 16.93
CA PRO A 267 7.27 8.02 16.94
C PRO A 267 8.74 7.82 17.21
#